data_da5c72a5e4981131d516626d3a7d652f
#
_entry.id   da5c72a5e4981131d516626d3a7d652f
#
_cell.length_a   1.000
_cell.length_b   1.000
_cell.length_c   1.000
_cell.angle_alpha   90.00
_cell.angle_beta   90.00
_cell.angle_gamma   90.00
#
_symmetry.space_group_name_H-M   'P 1'
#
loop_
_entity.id
_entity.type
_entity.pdbx_description
1 polymer ?
#
loop_
_entity_poly.entity_id
_entity_poly.type
_entity_poly.pdbx_seq_one_letter_code
_entity_poly.pdbx_strand_id
1 'polypeptide(L)' 'MTSTIRSGSKAYYLSKSNRILTVQVFWCGFTKTGKHMAKVGFPGKPEAEAFWVDADRLSLARHTLERVQRDMRDDCGIY' A
#
# COMPACT_ATOMS: atom_id res chain seq x y z
N MET A 1 -0.14 11.09 15.56
CA MET A 1 0.84 11.52 14.58
C MET A 1 0.69 10.70 13.31
N THR A 2 0.50 11.36 12.21
CA THR A 2 0.33 10.67 10.94
C THR A 2 1.68 10.23 10.39
N SER A 3 1.78 8.94 10.06
CA SER A 3 2.96 8.44 9.36
C SER A 3 2.96 8.99 7.95
N THR A 4 4.07 9.58 7.55
CA THR A 4 4.22 10.08 6.19
C THR A 4 5.04 9.07 5.40
N ILE A 5 4.43 8.51 4.36
CA ILE A 5 5.15 7.61 3.45
C ILE A 5 5.91 8.46 2.46
N ARG A 6 7.22 8.29 2.44
CA ARG A 6 8.11 9.09 1.60
C ARG A 6 8.69 8.26 0.48
N SER A 7 9.07 8.94 -0.61
CA SER A 7 9.82 8.31 -1.70
C SER A 7 11.08 7.65 -1.16
N GLY A 8 11.37 6.45 -1.61
CA GLY A 8 12.52 5.67 -1.16
C GLY A 8 12.28 4.86 0.09
N SER A 9 11.15 5.06 0.77
CA SER A 9 10.82 4.30 1.97
C SER A 9 10.29 2.92 1.61
N LYS A 10 10.47 1.98 2.53
CA LYS A 10 9.80 0.69 2.43
C LYS A 10 8.47 0.77 3.12
N ALA A 11 7.47 0.09 2.57
CA ALA A 11 6.13 0.06 3.13
C ALA A 11 5.53 -1.31 2.89
N TYR A 12 4.37 -1.54 3.50
CA TYR A 12 3.58 -2.74 3.27
C TYR A 12 2.35 -2.37 2.46
N TYR A 13 2.00 -3.23 1.53
CA TYR A 13 0.88 -3.00 0.62
C TYR A 13 -0.12 -4.14 0.74
N LEU A 14 -1.38 -3.80 0.93
CA LEU A 14 -2.47 -4.77 0.95
C LEU A 14 -3.01 -4.91 -0.47
N SER A 15 -2.70 -6.03 -1.11
CA SER A 15 -3.06 -6.28 -2.50
C SER A 15 -4.56 -6.58 -2.64
N LYS A 16 -5.04 -6.56 -3.88
CA LYS A 16 -6.44 -6.89 -4.17
C LYS A 16 -6.77 -8.34 -3.84
N SER A 17 -5.76 -9.21 -3.82
CA SER A 17 -5.93 -10.60 -3.42
C SER A 17 -5.86 -10.79 -1.90
N ASN A 18 -5.92 -9.70 -1.16
CA ASN A 18 -5.92 -9.68 0.31
C ASN A 18 -4.63 -10.22 0.91
N ARG A 19 -3.50 -9.92 0.26
CA ARG A 19 -2.17 -10.28 0.75
C ARG A 19 -1.37 -9.04 1.10
N ILE A 20 -0.55 -9.16 2.15
CA ILE A 20 0.32 -8.07 2.57
C ILE A 20 1.70 -8.31 1.95
N LEU A 21 2.14 -7.36 1.14
CA LEU A 21 3.39 -7.45 0.41
C LEU A 21 4.32 -6.32 0.87
N THR A 22 5.62 -6.62 0.91
CA THR A 22 6.62 -5.58 1.17
C THR A 22 6.95 -4.91 -0.15
N VAL A 23 6.85 -3.58 -0.18
CA VAL A 23 7.12 -2.80 -1.39
C VAL A 23 8.02 -1.62 -1.07
N GLN A 24 8.65 -1.08 -2.10
CA GLN A 24 9.44 0.14 -2.01
C GLN A 24 8.64 1.26 -2.67
N VAL A 25 8.56 2.41 -2.01
CA VAL A 25 7.80 3.55 -2.52
C VAL A 25 8.72 4.44 -3.34
N PHE A 26 8.39 4.64 -4.60
CA PHE A 26 9.12 5.55 -5.48
C PHE A 26 8.52 6.95 -5.47
N TRP A 27 7.21 7.04 -5.28
CA TRP A 27 6.52 8.33 -5.22
C TRP A 27 5.22 8.16 -4.44
N CYS A 28 4.81 9.19 -3.73
CA CYS A 28 3.55 9.19 -3.00
C CYS A 28 3.01 10.61 -2.96
N GLY A 29 1.74 10.78 -3.27
CA GLY A 29 1.12 12.08 -3.28
C GLY A 29 -0.29 12.05 -3.86
N PHE A 30 -0.78 13.23 -4.23
CA PHE A 30 -2.12 13.37 -4.77
C PHE A 30 -2.07 13.61 -6.27
N THR A 31 -3.01 13.01 -6.99
CA THR A 31 -3.17 13.23 -8.42
C THR A 31 -3.89 14.57 -8.65
N LYS A 32 -3.99 14.96 -9.92
CA LYS A 32 -4.72 16.17 -10.30
C LYS A 32 -6.18 16.12 -9.88
N THR A 33 -6.75 14.92 -9.78
CA THR A 33 -8.14 14.73 -9.35
C THR A 33 -8.28 14.66 -7.84
N GLY A 34 -7.18 14.81 -7.10
CA GLY A 34 -7.19 14.77 -5.64
C GLY A 34 -7.12 13.37 -5.06
N LYS A 35 -6.88 12.37 -5.88
CA LYS A 35 -6.78 10.99 -5.43
C LYS A 35 -5.39 10.72 -4.84
N HIS A 36 -5.34 10.10 -3.66
CA HIS A 36 -4.09 9.77 -3.00
C HIS A 36 -3.54 8.47 -3.59
N MET A 37 -2.41 8.58 -4.29
CA MET A 37 -1.80 7.46 -5.01
C MET A 37 -0.32 7.35 -4.68
N ALA A 38 0.22 6.18 -4.93
CA ALA A 38 1.64 5.94 -4.76
C ALA A 38 2.16 5.06 -5.88
N LYS A 39 3.41 5.31 -6.28
CA LYS A 39 4.11 4.47 -7.24
C LYS A 39 5.06 3.58 -6.45
N VAL A 40 4.84 2.28 -6.51
CA VAL A 40 5.59 1.32 -5.70
C VAL A 40 6.11 0.18 -6.56
N GLY A 41 7.13 -0.50 -6.06
CA GLY A 41 7.66 -1.68 -6.69
C GLY A 41 8.22 -2.63 -5.65
N PHE A 42 8.62 -3.82 -6.08
CA PHE A 42 9.22 -4.77 -5.17
C PHE A 42 10.68 -4.42 -4.90
N PRO A 43 11.17 -4.63 -3.68
CA PRO A 43 12.57 -4.34 -3.34
C PRO A 43 13.52 -5.08 -4.29
N GLY A 44 14.56 -4.38 -4.75
CA GLY A 44 15.52 -4.94 -5.68
C GLY A 44 15.13 -4.87 -7.14
N LYS A 45 13.94 -4.39 -7.45
CA LYS A 45 13.48 -4.23 -8.83
C LYS A 45 13.61 -2.78 -9.27
N PRO A 46 13.85 -2.52 -10.56
CA PRO A 46 13.98 -1.15 -11.05
C PRO A 46 12.64 -0.42 -11.06
N GLU A 47 12.70 0.90 -11.07
CA GLU A 47 11.50 1.73 -11.11
C GLU A 47 10.65 1.46 -12.36
N ALA A 48 11.27 1.00 -13.44
CA ALA A 48 10.55 0.67 -14.68
C ALA A 48 9.50 -0.43 -14.46
N GLU A 49 9.67 -1.26 -13.43
CA GLU A 49 8.71 -2.30 -13.08
C GLU A 49 7.72 -1.87 -11.99
N ALA A 50 7.77 -0.58 -11.60
CA ALA A 50 6.87 -0.08 -10.57
C ALA A 50 5.45 0.04 -11.11
N PHE A 51 4.51 0.02 -10.18
CA PHE A 51 3.09 0.13 -10.51
C PHE A 51 2.40 1.11 -9.55
N TRP A 52 1.23 1.58 -9.95
CA TRP A 52 0.48 2.55 -9.17
C TRP A 52 -0.54 1.84 -8.28
N VAL A 53 -0.64 2.31 -7.04
CA VAL A 53 -1.60 1.76 -6.08
C VAL A 53 -2.25 2.89 -5.31
N ASP A 54 -3.40 2.61 -4.69
CA ASP A 54 -4.02 3.56 -3.77
C ASP A 54 -3.15 3.65 -2.52
N ALA A 55 -2.78 4.87 -2.15
CA ALA A 55 -1.94 5.07 -0.97
C ALA A 55 -2.63 4.60 0.30
N ASP A 56 -3.95 4.55 0.30
CA ASP A 56 -4.72 4.05 1.45
C ASP A 56 -4.48 2.57 1.72
N ARG A 57 -3.97 1.85 0.74
CA ARG A 57 -3.65 0.42 0.89
C ARG A 57 -2.20 0.20 1.32
N LEU A 58 -1.46 1.28 1.58
CA LEU A 58 -0.09 1.23 2.07
C LEU A 58 -0.04 1.54 3.55
N SER A 59 0.91 0.94 4.26
CA SER A 59 1.15 1.27 5.65
C SER A 59 2.62 1.07 5.97
N LEU A 60 3.13 1.86 6.89
CA LEU A 60 4.48 1.66 7.43
C LEU A 60 4.49 0.57 8.50
N ALA A 61 3.32 0.18 8.98
CA ALA A 61 3.18 -0.86 10.00
C ALA A 61 2.35 -2.01 9.45
N ARG A 62 2.95 -3.20 9.41
CA ARG A 62 2.28 -4.38 8.88
C ARG A 62 1.00 -4.74 9.64
N HIS A 63 1.02 -4.59 10.96
CA HIS A 63 -0.13 -4.96 11.79
C HIS A 63 -1.37 -4.14 11.46
N THR A 64 -1.20 -2.91 10.98
CA THR A 64 -2.33 -2.08 10.55
C THR A 64 -3.05 -2.73 9.37
N LEU A 65 -2.28 -3.24 8.41
CA LEU A 65 -2.86 -3.92 7.25
C LEU A 65 -3.46 -5.27 7.62
N GLU A 66 -2.86 -5.95 8.59
CA GLU A 66 -3.41 -7.22 9.07
C GLU A 66 -4.80 -7.01 9.68
N ARG A 67 -5.01 -5.90 10.35
CA ARG A 67 -6.31 -5.52 10.89
C ARG A 67 -7.33 -5.31 9.78
N VAL A 68 -6.96 -4.52 8.77
CA VAL A 68 -7.82 -4.27 7.62
C VAL A 68 -8.13 -5.57 6.89
N GLN A 69 -7.12 -6.40 6.71
CA GLN A 69 -7.26 -7.69 6.06
C GLN A 69 -8.27 -8.57 6.80
N ARG A 70 -8.21 -8.58 8.13
CA ARG A 70 -9.14 -9.35 8.96
C ARG A 70 -10.56 -8.81 8.85
N ASP A 71 -10.71 -7.49 8.90
CA ASP A 71 -12.03 -6.87 8.80
C ASP A 71 -12.68 -7.16 7.47
N MET A 72 -11.92 -7.10 6.39
CA MET A 72 -12.43 -7.43 5.06
C MET A 72 -12.82 -8.89 4.95
N ARG A 73 -12.06 -9.78 5.61
CA ARG A 73 -12.39 -11.21 5.61
C ARG A 73 -13.65 -11.48 6.39
N ASP A 74 -13.84 -10.80 7.51
CA ASP A 74 -15.05 -10.94 8.32
C ASP A 74 -16.28 -10.51 7.54
N ASP A 75 -16.18 -9.41 6.79
CA ASP A 75 -17.26 -8.94 5.93
C ASP A 75 -17.63 -9.98 4.89
N CYS A 76 -16.63 -10.65 4.33
CA CYS A 76 -16.88 -11.72 3.36
C CYS A 76 -17.40 -12.98 4.03
N GLY A 77 -17.10 -13.19 5.30
CA GLY A 77 -17.46 -14.40 6.03
C GLY A 77 -18.89 -14.43 6.53
N ILE A 78 -19.61 -13.33 6.41
CA ILE A 78 -20.99 -13.23 6.91
C ILE A 78 -21.96 -13.99 6.03
N TYR A 79 -21.57 -14.29 4.86
CA TYR A 79 -22.44 -14.99 3.92
C TYR A 79 -22.11 -16.45 3.81
#